data_2f5195c9f14dc551cfb214f9915d145e
#
_entry.id   2f5195c9f14dc551cfb214f9915d145e
#
_cell.length_a   1.000
_cell.length_b   1.000
_cell.length_c   1.000
_cell.angle_alpha   90.00
_cell.angle_beta   90.00
_cell.angle_gamma   90.00
#
_symmetry.space_group_name_H-M   'P 1'
#
loop_
_entity.id
_entity.type
_entity.pdbx_description
1 polymer ?
#
loop_
_entity_poly.entity_id
_entity_poly.type
_entity_poly.pdbx_seq_one_letter_code
_entity_poly.pdbx_strand_id
1 'polypeptide(L)'
;MKVIAIVSAKGGVGKTTLTANLATALQREGVATLLVVDMDPQNALGLHFGADPRSLAGVSRASLAGEDWGSVCVQSPSGVHVLPYGVVNESDRVAFERHLDAHPNWLEQQLQGLELPEDAVVLIDTPPGPSVYMQ
;
A
#
# COMPACT_ATOMS: atom_id res chain seq x y z
N MET A 1 -15.40 5.26 -1.84
CA MET A 1 -13.92 5.05 -1.88
C MET A 1 -13.47 4.94 -3.33
N LYS A 2 -12.50 5.73 -3.71
CA LYS A 2 -11.89 5.66 -5.05
C LYS A 2 -10.50 5.05 -4.92
N VAL A 3 -10.22 4.00 -5.69
CA VAL A 3 -8.94 3.28 -5.63
C VAL A 3 -8.19 3.51 -6.95
N ILE A 4 -6.94 3.96 -6.82
CA ILE A 4 -6.07 4.23 -7.97
C ILE A 4 -4.78 3.41 -7.77
N ALA A 5 -4.52 2.49 -8.69
CA ALA A 5 -3.30 1.70 -8.68
C ALA A 5 -2.24 2.35 -9.57
N ILE A 6 -1.05 2.52 -9.02
CA ILE A 6 0.10 3.04 -9.77
C ILE A 6 0.91 1.83 -10.21
N VAL A 7 0.95 1.60 -11.52
CA VAL A 7 1.59 0.42 -12.09
C VAL A 7 2.76 0.83 -12.98
N SER A 8 3.72 -0.09 -13.12
CA SER A 8 4.86 0.08 -14.00
C SER A 8 5.23 -1.28 -14.59
N ALA A 9 5.45 -1.33 -15.89
CA ALA A 9 5.88 -2.56 -16.56
C ALA A 9 7.33 -2.92 -16.25
N LYS A 10 8.13 -1.94 -15.79
CA LYS A 10 9.53 -2.14 -15.40
C LYS A 10 9.75 -1.54 -14.02
N GLY A 11 10.62 -2.15 -13.24
CA GLY A 11 11.04 -1.58 -11.99
C GLY A 11 11.59 -0.18 -12.21
N GLY A 12 11.03 0.81 -11.53
CA GLY A 12 11.46 2.19 -11.73
C GLY A 12 11.45 2.95 -10.43
N VAL A 13 12.52 3.68 -10.17
CA VAL A 13 12.63 4.52 -8.97
C VAL A 13 11.62 5.65 -8.97
N GLY A 14 11.07 6.02 -10.14
CA GLY A 14 10.12 7.12 -10.26
C GLY A 14 8.70 6.77 -9.80
N LYS A 15 8.33 5.50 -9.77
CA LYS A 15 6.95 5.10 -9.47
C LYS A 15 6.55 5.46 -8.03
N THR A 16 7.39 5.15 -7.05
CA THR A 16 7.13 5.46 -5.65
C THR A 16 7.11 6.98 -5.41
N THR A 17 8.04 7.71 -6.03
CA THR A 17 8.07 9.16 -5.95
C THR A 17 6.80 9.76 -6.58
N LEU A 18 6.36 9.23 -7.71
CA LEU A 18 5.12 9.67 -8.37
C LEU A 18 3.92 9.45 -7.46
N THR A 19 3.84 8.29 -6.81
CA THR A 19 2.76 7.99 -5.88
C THR A 19 2.72 8.99 -4.72
N ALA A 20 3.88 9.29 -4.13
CA ALA A 20 3.98 10.26 -3.04
C ALA A 20 3.60 11.66 -3.49
N ASN A 21 4.04 12.08 -4.68
CA ASN A 21 3.70 13.40 -5.22
C ASN A 21 2.22 13.52 -5.55
N LEU A 22 1.61 12.46 -6.06
CA LEU A 22 0.17 12.43 -6.33
C LEU A 22 -0.62 12.55 -5.03
N ALA A 23 -0.19 11.86 -3.96
CA ALA A 23 -0.82 11.97 -2.66
C ALA A 23 -0.80 13.42 -2.15
N THR A 24 0.33 14.09 -2.25
CA THR A 24 0.45 15.50 -1.85
C THR A 24 -0.46 16.40 -2.67
N ALA A 25 -0.50 16.18 -3.99
CA ALA A 25 -1.37 16.97 -4.88
C ALA A 25 -2.84 16.79 -4.53
N LEU A 26 -3.28 15.57 -4.26
CA LEU A 26 -4.67 15.29 -3.87
C LEU A 26 -5.03 15.94 -2.54
N GLN A 27 -4.10 15.96 -1.58
CA GLN A 27 -4.32 16.66 -0.33
C GLN A 27 -4.54 18.16 -0.56
N ARG A 28 -3.75 18.76 -1.43
CA ARG A 28 -3.88 20.19 -1.78
C ARG A 28 -5.20 20.47 -2.48
N GLU A 29 -5.73 19.51 -3.21
CA GLU A 29 -7.04 19.62 -3.87
C GLU A 29 -8.22 19.40 -2.91
N GLY A 30 -7.96 19.14 -1.64
CA GLY A 30 -9.01 19.06 -0.62
C GLY A 30 -9.52 17.65 -0.32
N VAL A 31 -8.82 16.61 -0.76
CA VAL A 31 -9.17 15.23 -0.38
C VAL A 31 -8.97 15.08 1.13
N ALA A 32 -10.06 14.83 1.86
CA ALA A 32 -10.03 14.81 3.32
C ALA A 32 -9.43 13.51 3.87
N THR A 33 -9.73 12.37 3.24
CA THR A 33 -9.21 11.08 3.66
C THR A 33 -8.40 10.47 2.53
N LEU A 34 -7.11 10.33 2.74
CA LEU A 34 -6.19 9.80 1.75
C LEU A 34 -5.37 8.68 2.37
N LEU A 35 -5.41 7.52 1.74
CA LEU A 35 -4.67 6.34 2.15
C LEU A 35 -3.70 5.96 1.03
N VAL A 36 -2.44 5.73 1.37
CA VAL A 36 -1.47 5.16 0.45
C VAL A 36 -1.11 3.75 0.92
N VAL A 37 -1.12 2.80 0.00
CA VAL A 37 -0.83 1.39 0.29
C VAL A 37 0.41 0.98 -0.47
N ASP A 38 1.41 0.50 0.24
CA ASP A 38 2.64 0.02 -0.37
C ASP A 38 2.55 -1.49 -0.58
N MET A 39 2.44 -1.90 -1.83
CA MET A 39 2.42 -3.31 -2.23
C MET A 39 3.74 -3.74 -2.87
N ASP A 40 4.76 -2.88 -2.83
CA ASP A 40 6.10 -3.20 -3.34
C ASP A 40 6.95 -3.78 -2.21
N PRO A 41 7.54 -4.98 -2.41
CA PRO A 41 8.37 -5.62 -1.39
C PRO A 41 9.59 -4.79 -0.95
N GLN A 42 10.00 -3.80 -1.72
CA GLN A 42 11.08 -2.89 -1.34
C GLN A 42 10.69 -1.95 -0.20
N ASN A 43 9.40 -1.82 0.09
CA ASN A 43 8.90 -1.07 1.25
C ASN A 43 9.39 0.38 1.28
N ALA A 44 9.42 1.04 0.11
CA ALA A 44 10.02 2.37 -0.03
C ALA A 44 9.03 3.53 0.11
N LEU A 45 7.73 3.28 -0.09
CA LEU A 45 6.71 4.35 -0.11
C LEU A 45 6.65 5.09 1.23
N GLY A 46 6.71 4.35 2.34
CA GLY A 46 6.62 4.92 3.68
C GLY A 46 7.71 5.96 3.98
N LEU A 47 8.87 5.87 3.32
CA LEU A 47 9.96 6.82 3.50
C LEU A 47 9.53 8.25 3.16
N HIS A 48 8.66 8.41 2.17
CA HIS A 48 8.13 9.72 1.76
C HIS A 48 7.18 10.32 2.79
N PHE A 49 6.73 9.52 3.76
CA PHE A 49 5.75 9.93 4.78
C PHE A 49 6.30 9.79 6.19
N GLY A 50 7.62 9.62 6.35
CA GLY A 50 8.26 9.56 7.65
C GLY A 50 8.13 8.24 8.39
N ALA A 51 7.69 7.16 7.71
CA ALA A 51 7.62 5.85 8.32
C ALA A 51 9.00 5.23 8.47
N ASP A 52 9.19 4.40 9.51
CA ASP A 52 10.44 3.70 9.74
C ASP A 52 10.62 2.58 8.71
N PRO A 53 11.63 2.65 7.83
CA PRO A 53 11.84 1.63 6.80
C PRO A 53 12.27 0.27 7.36
N ARG A 54 12.63 0.21 8.64
CA ARG A 54 13.06 -1.03 9.29
C ARG A 54 11.90 -1.72 10.00
N SER A 55 10.71 -1.10 10.04
CA SER A 55 9.57 -1.67 10.73
C SER A 55 9.12 -2.96 10.05
N LEU A 56 8.91 -4.00 10.84
CA LEU A 56 8.38 -5.29 10.36
C LEU A 56 6.88 -5.20 10.08
N ALA A 57 6.18 -4.29 10.76
CA ALA A 57 4.74 -4.17 10.62
C ALA A 57 4.36 -3.67 9.23
N GLY A 58 3.39 -4.31 8.61
CA GLY A 58 2.89 -3.93 7.31
C GLY A 58 1.88 -4.93 6.78
N VAL A 59 1.37 -4.65 5.58
CA VAL A 59 0.30 -5.46 4.97
C VAL A 59 0.71 -6.90 4.72
N SER A 60 1.98 -7.15 4.40
CA SER A 60 2.46 -8.51 4.13
C SER A 60 2.38 -9.40 5.37
N ARG A 61 2.94 -8.95 6.48
CA ARG A 61 2.93 -9.73 7.71
C ARG A 61 1.53 -9.81 8.33
N ALA A 62 0.77 -8.73 8.28
CA ALA A 62 -0.59 -8.73 8.78
C ALA A 62 -1.44 -9.75 8.03
N SER A 63 -1.32 -9.80 6.70
CA SER A 63 -2.05 -10.77 5.88
C SER A 63 -1.68 -12.21 6.21
N LEU A 64 -0.39 -12.49 6.34
CA LEU A 64 0.09 -13.85 6.67
C LEU A 64 -0.31 -14.28 8.08
N ALA A 65 -0.43 -13.32 9.01
CA ALA A 65 -0.84 -13.60 10.38
C ALA A 65 -2.36 -13.61 10.56
N GLY A 66 -3.14 -13.28 9.54
CA GLY A 66 -4.59 -13.20 9.64
C GLY A 66 -5.08 -11.97 10.39
N GLU A 67 -4.26 -10.92 10.46
CA GLU A 67 -4.62 -9.66 11.11
C GLU A 67 -5.20 -8.67 10.10
N ASP A 68 -6.08 -7.78 10.58
CA ASP A 68 -6.64 -6.73 9.74
C ASP A 68 -5.57 -5.68 9.39
N TRP A 69 -5.65 -5.11 8.18
CA TRP A 69 -4.73 -4.08 7.75
C TRP A 69 -4.82 -2.80 8.60
N GLY A 70 -5.98 -2.53 9.19
CA GLY A 70 -6.13 -1.39 10.10
C GLY A 70 -5.15 -1.41 11.27
N SER A 71 -4.72 -2.60 11.69
CA SER A 71 -3.78 -2.75 12.81
C SER A 71 -2.37 -2.25 12.48
N VAL A 72 -2.03 -2.13 11.19
CA VAL A 72 -0.69 -1.71 10.75
C VAL A 72 -0.71 -0.36 10.03
N CYS A 73 -1.86 0.30 9.98
CA CYS A 73 -2.00 1.61 9.36
C CYS A 73 -1.33 2.68 10.23
N VAL A 74 -0.55 3.54 9.60
CA VAL A 74 0.18 4.62 10.27
C VAL A 74 -0.26 5.96 9.69
N GLN A 75 -0.54 6.94 10.55
CA GLN A 75 -0.84 8.29 10.10
C GLN A 75 0.45 9.10 10.04
N SER A 76 0.74 9.69 8.88
CA SER A 76 1.91 10.55 8.72
C SER A 76 1.66 11.93 9.33
N PRO A 77 2.73 12.72 9.56
CA PRO A 77 2.58 14.10 10.06
C PRO A 77 1.72 14.99 9.16
N SER A 78 1.67 14.71 7.87
CA SER A 78 0.85 15.47 6.92
C SER A 78 -0.63 15.09 6.95
N GLY A 79 -0.99 14.04 7.69
CA GLY A 79 -2.36 13.54 7.77
C GLY A 79 -2.68 12.41 6.78
N VAL A 80 -1.77 12.10 5.85
CA VAL A 80 -1.94 10.95 4.95
C VAL A 80 -1.79 9.66 5.75
N HIS A 81 -2.73 8.73 5.58
CA HIS A 81 -2.63 7.40 6.17
C HIS A 81 -1.80 6.50 5.28
N VAL A 82 -0.91 5.73 5.89
CA VAL A 82 0.04 4.88 5.18
C VAL A 82 -0.13 3.43 5.64
N LEU A 83 -0.26 2.52 4.67
CA LEU A 83 -0.18 1.09 4.91
C LEU A 83 1.14 0.60 4.28
N PRO A 84 2.21 0.48 5.08
CA PRO A 84 3.51 0.02 4.56
C PRO A 84 3.45 -1.46 4.19
N TYR A 85 4.33 -1.87 3.28
CA TYR A 85 4.48 -3.29 2.97
C TYR A 85 5.04 -4.06 4.17
N GLY A 86 5.94 -3.45 4.88
CA GLY A 86 6.67 -4.07 5.98
C GLY A 86 7.93 -4.77 5.50
N VAL A 87 8.88 -4.96 6.40
CA VAL A 87 10.11 -5.69 6.10
C VAL A 87 9.84 -7.19 6.19
N VAL A 88 10.18 -7.92 5.13
CA VAL A 88 9.97 -9.37 5.06
C VAL A 88 11.23 -10.05 4.53
N ASN A 89 11.41 -11.31 4.90
CA ASN A 89 12.42 -12.15 4.25
C ASN A 89 11.85 -12.70 2.92
N GLU A 90 12.69 -13.33 2.13
CA GLU A 90 12.31 -13.86 0.83
C GLU A 90 11.18 -14.90 0.93
N SER A 91 11.24 -15.75 1.93
CA SER A 91 10.23 -16.78 2.15
C SER A 91 8.84 -16.17 2.42
N ASP A 92 8.77 -15.15 3.26
CA ASP A 92 7.51 -14.48 3.58
C ASP A 92 7.00 -13.67 2.39
N ARG A 93 7.90 -13.06 1.62
CA ARG A 93 7.52 -12.36 0.39
C ARG A 93 6.83 -13.31 -0.59
N VAL A 94 7.44 -14.47 -0.83
CA VAL A 94 6.86 -15.48 -1.73
C VAL A 94 5.52 -15.99 -1.18
N ALA A 95 5.45 -16.23 0.13
CA ALA A 95 4.21 -16.69 0.75
C ALA A 95 3.08 -15.67 0.59
N PHE A 96 3.39 -14.39 0.76
CA PHE A 96 2.39 -13.32 0.59
C PHE A 96 1.93 -13.22 -0.87
N GLU A 97 2.85 -13.28 -1.83
CA GLU A 97 2.49 -13.26 -3.25
C GLU A 97 1.61 -14.43 -3.63
N ARG A 98 1.89 -15.62 -3.11
CA ARG A 98 1.04 -16.80 -3.30
C ARG A 98 -0.34 -16.62 -2.67
N HIS A 99 -0.38 -16.00 -1.51
CA HIS A 99 -1.65 -15.69 -0.84
C HIS A 99 -2.52 -14.78 -1.70
N LEU A 100 -1.94 -13.73 -2.27
CA LEU A 100 -2.66 -12.82 -3.16
C LEU A 100 -3.14 -13.52 -4.43
N ASP A 101 -2.33 -14.42 -4.99
CA ASP A 101 -2.68 -15.20 -6.16
C ASP A 101 -3.88 -16.13 -5.89
N ALA A 102 -3.88 -16.75 -4.71
CA ALA A 102 -4.95 -17.67 -4.29
C ALA A 102 -6.23 -16.94 -3.88
N HIS A 103 -6.12 -15.64 -3.53
CA HIS A 103 -7.25 -14.83 -3.03
C HIS A 103 -7.32 -13.53 -3.82
N PRO A 104 -7.80 -13.55 -5.08
CA PRO A 104 -7.75 -12.39 -5.98
C PRO A 104 -8.52 -11.17 -5.45
N ASN A 105 -9.48 -11.36 -4.54
CA ASN A 105 -10.24 -10.25 -3.94
C ASN A 105 -9.69 -9.80 -2.59
N TRP A 106 -8.52 -10.29 -2.18
CA TRP A 106 -7.97 -10.04 -0.84
C TRP A 106 -7.76 -8.56 -0.58
N LEU A 107 -7.12 -7.86 -1.52
CA LEU A 107 -6.85 -6.44 -1.40
C LEU A 107 -8.16 -5.65 -1.22
N GLU A 108 -9.15 -5.91 -2.07
CA GLU A 108 -10.44 -5.25 -1.99
C GLU A 108 -11.14 -5.53 -0.66
N GLN A 109 -11.11 -6.77 -0.20
CA GLN A 109 -11.73 -7.15 1.07
C GLN A 109 -11.07 -6.43 2.25
N GLN A 110 -9.74 -6.31 2.24
CA GLN A 110 -9.03 -5.61 3.30
C GLN A 110 -9.33 -4.12 3.29
N LEU A 111 -9.39 -3.50 2.11
CA LEU A 111 -9.74 -2.08 2.00
C LEU A 111 -11.17 -1.82 2.47
N GLN A 112 -12.12 -2.69 2.14
CA GLN A 112 -13.50 -2.57 2.62
C GLN A 112 -13.57 -2.71 4.14
N GLY A 113 -12.75 -3.58 4.72
CA GLY A 113 -12.68 -3.77 6.16
C GLY A 113 -12.18 -2.56 6.94
N LEU A 114 -11.50 -1.62 6.28
CA LEU A 114 -11.06 -0.38 6.90
C LEU A 114 -12.19 0.62 7.15
N GLU A 115 -13.36 0.40 6.52
CA GLU A 115 -14.56 1.24 6.69
C GLU A 115 -14.27 2.72 6.40
N LEU A 116 -13.57 2.99 5.29
CA LEU A 116 -13.21 4.34 4.89
C LEU A 116 -14.44 5.14 4.44
N PRO A 117 -14.41 6.50 4.59
CA PRO A 117 -15.50 7.34 4.05
C PRO A 117 -15.68 7.14 2.55
N GLU A 118 -16.88 7.46 2.05
CA GLU A 118 -17.21 7.33 0.61
C GLU A 118 -16.30 8.17 -0.27
N ASP A 119 -15.87 9.34 0.23
CA ASP A 119 -15.01 10.28 -0.51
C ASP A 119 -13.53 10.00 -0.33
N ALA A 120 -13.16 8.92 0.36
CA ALA A 120 -11.77 8.54 0.54
C ALA A 120 -11.11 8.16 -0.78
N VAL A 121 -9.84 8.52 -0.93
CA VAL A 121 -9.01 8.13 -2.08
C VAL A 121 -7.91 7.22 -1.59
N VAL A 122 -7.74 6.08 -2.26
CA VAL A 122 -6.71 5.10 -1.94
C VAL A 122 -5.75 5.01 -3.13
N LEU A 123 -4.47 5.26 -2.88
CA LEU A 123 -3.41 5.09 -3.86
C LEU A 123 -2.64 3.82 -3.53
N ILE A 124 -2.46 2.96 -4.52
CA ILE A 124 -1.74 1.69 -4.34
C ILE A 124 -0.46 1.72 -5.16
N ASP A 125 0.68 1.63 -4.48
CA ASP A 125 1.98 1.50 -5.13
C ASP A 125 2.22 0.00 -5.37
N THR A 126 2.03 -0.44 -6.62
CA THR A 126 2.15 -1.85 -6.98
C THR A 126 3.61 -2.25 -7.20
N PRO A 127 3.93 -3.56 -7.08
CA PRO A 127 5.29 -4.01 -7.38
C PRO A 127 5.61 -3.82 -8.86
N PRO A 128 6.90 -3.69 -9.21
CA PRO A 128 7.30 -3.52 -10.61
C PRO A 128 7.03 -4.77 -11.45
N GLY A 129 6.76 -4.54 -12.75
CA GLY A 129 6.54 -5.62 -13.70
C GLY A 129 5.15 -6.24 -13.63
N PRO A 130 4.90 -7.27 -14.43
CA PRO A 130 3.62 -7.99 -14.41
C PRO A 130 3.39 -8.62 -13.02
N SER A 131 2.16 -8.47 -12.52
CA SER A 131 1.79 -8.98 -11.20
C SER A 131 0.30 -9.27 -11.17
N VAL A 132 -0.17 -9.84 -10.05
CA VAL A 132 -1.59 -10.13 -9.84
C VAL A 132 -2.45 -8.85 -9.89
N TYR A 133 -1.87 -7.68 -9.64
CA TYR A 133 -2.61 -6.42 -9.66
C TYR A 133 -2.87 -5.88 -11.06
N MET A 134 -2.21 -6.43 -12.06
CA MET A 134 -2.30 -6.00 -13.45
C MET A 134 -3.18 -6.90 -14.30
N GLN A 135 -3.71 -7.93 -13.71
CA GLN A 135 -4.55 -8.91 -14.39
C GLN A 135 -6.03 -8.57 -14.35
#